data_3509fa0c71deeba95b96fc1a6772deec
#
_entry.id   3509fa0c71deeba95b96fc1a6772deec
#
_cell.length_a   1.000
_cell.length_b   1.000
_cell.length_c   1.000
_cell.angle_alpha   90.00
_cell.angle_beta   90.00
_cell.angle_gamma   90.00
#
_symmetry.space_group_name_H-M   'P 1'
#
loop_
_entity.id
_entity.type
_entity.pdbx_description
1 polymer ?
#
loop_
_entity_poly.entity_id
_entity_poly.type
_entity_poly.pdbx_seq_one_letter_code
_entity_poly.pdbx_strand_id
1 'polypeptide(L)'
;YKRDSVFFDQNTAPVNIAYAHEVNDVAILPLGAIEQHGPHCPNGLDSFNAICLAKKVAEKSGATVLPCPMYGGHPYMHMGMPGTITLNYETNMALLHDIIASASNVGYNKFIMLVAHGADSSFIPAVHKLGMEGYFVLASTWYDFLRDNKNVLEDFMWHADEAETSMALSLYGDLVHMDLAIDGGGTPLVDPKWKMAPGEASHRWQFYGAEGTFALLEKDDLDYGVIGNPTKATKEK
;
A
#
# COMPACT_ATOMS: atom_id res chain seq x y z
N TYR A 1 16.51 -21.60 16.89
CA TYR A 1 15.17 -22.10 16.53
C TYR A 1 14.93 -21.93 15.03
N LYS A 2 14.45 -23.00 14.39
CA LYS A 2 14.07 -22.94 12.99
C LYS A 2 12.62 -22.45 12.95
N ARG A 3 12.35 -21.35 12.23
CA ARG A 3 10.99 -20.89 11.97
C ARG A 3 10.37 -21.68 10.83
N ASP A 4 9.07 -21.93 10.87
CA ASP A 4 8.32 -22.63 9.83
C ASP A 4 7.96 -21.71 8.66
N SER A 5 7.80 -20.43 8.94
CA SER A 5 7.39 -19.41 7.97
C SER A 5 8.06 -18.08 8.24
N VAL A 6 8.11 -17.24 7.21
CA VAL A 6 8.46 -15.81 7.36
C VAL A 6 7.33 -15.01 8.01
N PHE A 7 6.10 -15.52 8.02
CA PHE A 7 4.94 -14.87 8.62
C PHE A 7 4.89 -15.13 10.14
N PHE A 8 4.67 -14.05 10.89
CA PHE A 8 4.59 -14.06 12.36
C PHE A 8 3.49 -15.01 12.88
N ASP A 9 2.30 -14.93 12.28
CA ASP A 9 1.10 -15.67 12.66
C ASP A 9 1.13 -17.16 12.32
N GLN A 10 2.12 -17.59 11.53
CA GLN A 10 2.33 -18.99 11.16
C GLN A 10 3.40 -19.68 12.02
N ASN A 11 3.97 -18.98 12.99
CA ASN A 11 4.91 -19.53 13.95
C ASN A 11 4.33 -19.50 15.36
N THR A 12 4.85 -20.38 16.24
CA THR A 12 4.47 -20.32 17.67
C THR A 12 5.14 -19.14 18.37
N ALA A 13 4.57 -18.67 19.49
CA ALA A 13 5.12 -17.55 20.24
C ALA A 13 6.59 -17.77 20.68
N PRO A 14 7.02 -18.95 21.21
CA PRO A 14 8.41 -19.18 21.55
C PRO A 14 9.36 -19.09 20.34
N VAL A 15 8.92 -19.50 19.15
CA VAL A 15 9.72 -19.41 17.92
C VAL A 15 9.89 -17.95 17.50
N ASN A 16 8.84 -17.15 17.53
CA ASN A 16 8.91 -15.72 17.22
C ASN A 16 9.83 -14.98 18.19
N ILE A 17 9.69 -15.23 19.50
CA ILE A 17 10.53 -14.61 20.54
C ILE A 17 12.01 -14.95 20.31
N ALA A 18 12.33 -16.24 20.19
CA ALA A 18 13.70 -16.68 19.98
C ALA A 18 14.29 -16.13 18.67
N TYR A 19 13.49 -16.11 17.61
CA TYR A 19 13.93 -15.58 16.32
C TYR A 19 14.24 -14.08 16.39
N ALA A 20 13.37 -13.28 17.02
CA ALA A 20 13.56 -11.85 17.19
C ALA A 20 14.82 -11.52 18.02
N HIS A 21 15.07 -12.27 19.08
CA HIS A 21 16.20 -12.00 19.98
C HIS A 21 17.54 -12.56 19.49
N GLU A 22 17.55 -13.69 18.79
CA GLU A 22 18.77 -14.42 18.50
C GLU A 22 19.18 -14.38 17.03
N VAL A 23 18.24 -14.06 16.11
CA VAL A 23 18.49 -14.16 14.67
C VAL A 23 18.27 -12.86 13.94
N ASN A 24 17.06 -12.28 13.99
CA ASN A 24 16.75 -11.06 13.26
C ASN A 24 15.58 -10.30 13.92
N ASP A 25 15.85 -9.09 14.38
CA ASP A 25 14.92 -8.21 15.07
C ASP A 25 14.14 -7.26 14.14
N VAL A 26 14.20 -7.50 12.82
CA VAL A 26 13.46 -6.70 11.82
C VAL A 26 12.10 -7.33 11.56
N ALA A 27 11.05 -6.53 11.70
CA ALA A 27 9.70 -6.89 11.30
C ALA A 27 9.18 -5.98 10.17
N ILE A 28 8.50 -6.58 9.20
CA ILE A 28 7.83 -5.87 8.10
C ILE A 28 6.34 -5.88 8.39
N LEU A 29 5.73 -4.72 8.47
CA LEU A 29 4.28 -4.54 8.55
C LEU A 29 3.77 -4.17 7.15
N PRO A 30 3.11 -5.11 6.44
CA PRO A 30 2.47 -4.79 5.17
C PRO A 30 1.27 -3.88 5.42
N LEU A 31 1.15 -2.79 4.65
CA LEU A 31 0.03 -1.86 4.72
C LEU A 31 -0.64 -1.76 3.36
N GLY A 32 -1.92 -2.05 3.33
CA GLY A 32 -2.79 -1.92 2.18
C GLY A 32 -4.14 -1.35 2.56
N ALA A 33 -5.14 -1.61 1.74
CA ALA A 33 -6.51 -1.19 1.98
C ALA A 33 -7.51 -2.20 1.40
N ILE A 34 -8.77 -2.05 1.77
CA ILE A 34 -9.91 -2.62 1.05
C ILE A 34 -10.51 -1.46 0.27
N GLU A 35 -10.15 -1.38 -0.99
CA GLU A 35 -10.52 -0.32 -1.89
C GLU A 35 -10.98 -0.88 -3.23
N GLN A 36 -11.96 -0.24 -3.85
CA GLN A 36 -12.31 -0.59 -5.22
C GLN A 36 -11.13 -0.34 -6.17
N HIS A 37 -10.88 -1.25 -7.10
CA HIS A 37 -9.84 -1.16 -8.12
C HIS A 37 -10.43 -1.49 -9.50
N GLY A 38 -11.42 -0.70 -9.90
CA GLY A 38 -12.14 -0.91 -11.15
C GLY A 38 -12.95 -2.23 -11.16
N PRO A 39 -13.52 -2.58 -12.30
CA PRO A 39 -14.26 -3.83 -12.44
C PRO A 39 -13.37 -5.06 -12.59
N HIS A 40 -12.06 -4.88 -12.77
CA HIS A 40 -11.12 -5.93 -13.18
C HIS A 40 -10.21 -6.45 -12.06
N CYS A 41 -10.02 -5.69 -11.00
CA CYS A 41 -9.14 -6.09 -9.89
C CYS A 41 -9.91 -6.35 -8.59
N PRO A 42 -9.40 -7.21 -7.69
CA PRO A 42 -10.03 -7.46 -6.40
C PRO A 42 -9.92 -6.25 -5.47
N ASN A 43 -10.93 -6.02 -4.63
CA ASN A 43 -10.94 -4.92 -3.65
C ASN A 43 -9.81 -4.97 -2.62
N GLY A 44 -9.16 -6.11 -2.45
CA GLY A 44 -8.02 -6.29 -1.56
C GLY A 44 -6.66 -6.09 -2.25
N LEU A 45 -6.62 -5.52 -3.46
CA LEU A 45 -5.40 -5.43 -4.28
C LEU A 45 -4.22 -4.87 -3.50
N ASP A 46 -4.38 -3.74 -2.85
CA ASP A 46 -3.31 -3.10 -2.07
C ASP A 46 -2.75 -4.02 -0.98
N SER A 47 -3.65 -4.63 -0.22
CA SER A 47 -3.26 -5.54 0.86
C SER A 47 -2.57 -6.78 0.32
N PHE A 48 -3.05 -7.34 -0.80
CA PHE A 48 -2.43 -8.50 -1.43
C PHE A 48 -1.04 -8.16 -2.00
N ASN A 49 -0.90 -6.99 -2.64
CA ASN A 49 0.39 -6.49 -3.11
C ASN A 49 1.37 -6.33 -1.94
N ALA A 50 0.94 -5.66 -0.85
CA ALA A 50 1.78 -5.48 0.34
C ALA A 50 2.24 -6.81 0.94
N ILE A 51 1.32 -7.78 1.12
CA ILE A 51 1.60 -9.09 1.70
C ILE A 51 2.57 -9.88 0.81
N CYS A 52 2.30 -9.95 -0.49
CA CYS A 52 3.15 -10.70 -1.43
C CYS A 52 4.55 -10.12 -1.53
N LEU A 53 4.69 -8.80 -1.58
CA LEU A 53 5.98 -8.13 -1.59
C LEU A 53 6.72 -8.31 -0.27
N ALA A 54 6.05 -8.12 0.86
CA ALA A 54 6.65 -8.33 2.18
C ALA A 54 7.19 -9.74 2.33
N LYS A 55 6.43 -10.75 1.86
CA LYS A 55 6.90 -12.14 1.83
C LYS A 55 8.20 -12.30 1.04
N LYS A 56 8.24 -11.79 -0.20
CA LYS A 56 9.42 -11.89 -1.07
C LYS A 56 10.65 -11.18 -0.45
N VAL A 57 10.44 -10.03 0.18
CA VAL A 57 11.51 -9.30 0.90
C VAL A 57 11.98 -10.10 2.11
N ALA A 58 11.07 -10.64 2.92
CA ALA A 58 11.40 -11.40 4.11
C ALA A 58 12.14 -12.71 3.80
N GLU A 59 11.78 -13.39 2.72
CA GLU A 59 12.47 -14.61 2.25
C GLU A 59 13.94 -14.33 1.90
N LYS A 60 14.26 -13.11 1.43
CA LYS A 60 15.63 -12.70 1.08
C LYS A 60 16.40 -12.09 2.25
N SER A 61 15.72 -11.32 3.10
CA SER A 61 16.36 -10.54 4.18
C SER A 61 16.40 -11.26 5.53
N GLY A 62 15.59 -12.30 5.71
CA GLY A 62 15.37 -12.92 7.00
C GLY A 62 14.43 -12.14 7.93
N ALA A 63 13.85 -11.04 7.52
CA ALA A 63 12.86 -10.32 8.32
C ALA A 63 11.60 -11.15 8.59
N THR A 64 10.81 -10.76 9.58
CA THR A 64 9.52 -11.38 9.89
C THR A 64 8.39 -10.51 9.36
N VAL A 65 7.40 -11.10 8.70
CA VAL A 65 6.22 -10.39 8.20
C VAL A 65 5.12 -10.42 9.26
N LEU A 66 4.71 -9.26 9.74
CA LEU A 66 3.55 -9.11 10.62
C LEU A 66 2.24 -9.26 9.83
N PRO A 67 1.13 -9.68 10.46
CA PRO A 67 -0.17 -9.72 9.80
C PRO A 67 -0.57 -8.34 9.27
N CYS A 68 -1.00 -8.29 8.01
CA CYS A 68 -1.52 -7.09 7.39
C CYS A 68 -2.88 -6.72 8.02
N PRO A 69 -3.09 -5.47 8.48
CA PRO A 69 -4.38 -5.06 9.02
C PRO A 69 -5.51 -5.01 7.98
N MET A 70 -5.21 -5.11 6.71
CA MET A 70 -6.14 -5.13 5.55
C MET A 70 -6.95 -3.85 5.34
N TYR A 71 -7.11 -2.99 6.33
CA TYR A 71 -7.91 -1.76 6.24
C TYR A 71 -7.01 -0.53 6.38
N GLY A 72 -7.35 0.54 5.65
CA GLY A 72 -6.62 1.80 5.64
C GLY A 72 -7.55 3.01 5.54
N GLY A 73 -6.99 4.20 5.52
CA GLY A 73 -7.69 5.43 5.21
C GLY A 73 -7.78 5.67 3.70
N HIS A 74 -8.80 6.36 3.24
CA HIS A 74 -9.00 6.68 1.82
C HIS A 74 -9.26 8.16 1.63
N PRO A 75 -8.94 8.70 0.44
CA PRO A 75 -9.33 10.05 0.08
C PRO A 75 -10.84 10.13 -0.13
N TYR A 76 -11.37 11.34 -0.06
CA TYR A 76 -12.80 11.61 -0.19
C TYR A 76 -13.43 11.00 -1.45
N MET A 77 -12.71 11.04 -2.57
CA MET A 77 -13.21 10.53 -3.85
C MET A 77 -13.51 9.03 -3.85
N HIS A 78 -12.81 8.24 -3.05
CA HIS A 78 -13.04 6.80 -2.94
C HIS A 78 -13.99 6.42 -1.80
N MET A 79 -14.22 7.34 -0.86
CA MET A 79 -15.14 7.09 0.25
C MET A 79 -16.57 6.90 -0.25
N GLY A 80 -17.19 5.80 0.15
CA GLY A 80 -18.55 5.44 -0.25
C GLY A 80 -18.68 4.79 -1.64
N MET A 81 -17.59 4.59 -2.35
CA MET A 81 -17.62 3.75 -3.56
C MET A 81 -17.84 2.29 -3.18
N PRO A 82 -18.68 1.54 -3.96
CA PRO A 82 -18.87 0.12 -3.72
C PRO A 82 -17.55 -0.66 -3.71
N GLY A 83 -17.32 -1.45 -2.66
CA GLY A 83 -16.09 -2.21 -2.47
C GLY A 83 -15.03 -1.53 -1.60
N THR A 84 -15.17 -0.23 -1.29
CA THR A 84 -14.24 0.50 -0.44
C THR A 84 -14.73 0.52 1.02
N ILE A 85 -13.84 0.12 1.93
CA ILE A 85 -14.06 0.16 3.39
C ILE A 85 -12.97 1.01 4.02
N THR A 86 -13.31 2.21 4.45
CA THR A 86 -12.35 3.17 4.99
C THR A 86 -12.33 3.20 6.51
N LEU A 87 -11.15 3.42 7.10
CA LEU A 87 -10.98 3.79 8.50
C LEU A 87 -10.82 5.30 8.63
N ASN A 88 -11.25 5.84 9.79
CA ASN A 88 -10.81 7.17 10.18
C ASN A 88 -9.30 7.17 10.42
N TYR A 89 -8.63 8.27 10.13
CA TYR A 89 -7.17 8.38 10.28
C TYR A 89 -6.72 8.14 11.71
N GLU A 90 -7.44 8.64 12.70
CA GLU A 90 -7.16 8.41 14.12
C GLU A 90 -7.23 6.92 14.49
N THR A 91 -8.23 6.21 13.96
CA THR A 91 -8.37 4.76 14.17
C THR A 91 -7.21 4.00 13.55
N ASN A 92 -6.85 4.34 12.30
CA ASN A 92 -5.74 3.69 11.61
C ASN A 92 -4.41 3.98 12.31
N MET A 93 -4.15 5.22 12.69
CA MET A 93 -2.95 5.59 13.46
C MET A 93 -2.84 4.82 14.78
N ALA A 94 -3.94 4.67 15.51
CA ALA A 94 -3.97 3.92 16.76
C ALA A 94 -3.70 2.42 16.51
N LEU A 95 -4.30 1.85 15.47
CA LEU A 95 -4.08 0.46 15.07
C LEU A 95 -2.61 0.20 14.74
N LEU A 96 -1.99 1.05 13.93
CA LEU A 96 -0.57 0.94 13.57
C LEU A 96 0.34 1.04 14.79
N HIS A 97 0.03 1.99 15.69
CA HIS A 97 0.76 2.15 16.94
C HIS A 97 0.70 0.88 17.79
N ASP A 98 -0.48 0.34 18.03
CA ASP A 98 -0.69 -0.81 18.91
C ASP A 98 -0.04 -2.09 18.36
N ILE A 99 -0.04 -2.27 17.03
CA ILE A 99 0.65 -3.38 16.36
C ILE A 99 2.16 -3.27 16.60
N ILE A 100 2.77 -2.12 16.36
CA ILE A 100 4.22 -1.90 16.52
C ILE A 100 4.63 -2.05 17.99
N ALA A 101 3.91 -1.42 18.91
CA ALA A 101 4.19 -1.50 20.34
C ALA A 101 4.09 -2.95 20.85
N SER A 102 3.08 -3.69 20.40
CA SER A 102 2.90 -5.10 20.76
C SER A 102 4.00 -5.98 20.17
N ALA A 103 4.37 -5.78 18.93
CA ALA A 103 5.46 -6.54 18.29
C ALA A 103 6.82 -6.23 18.92
N SER A 104 7.04 -5.00 19.39
CA SER A 104 8.25 -4.64 20.15
C SER A 104 8.39 -5.42 21.45
N ASN A 105 7.27 -5.70 22.14
CA ASN A 105 7.29 -6.54 23.34
C ASN A 105 7.68 -8.01 23.08
N VAL A 106 7.60 -8.46 21.82
CA VAL A 106 8.06 -9.80 21.42
C VAL A 106 9.58 -9.83 21.24
N GLY A 107 10.21 -8.66 20.98
CA GLY A 107 11.65 -8.53 20.77
C GLY A 107 12.03 -7.91 19.43
N TYR A 108 11.06 -7.57 18.58
CA TYR A 108 11.36 -6.83 17.34
C TYR A 108 11.67 -5.38 17.67
N ASN A 109 12.78 -4.85 17.12
CA ASN A 109 13.26 -3.50 17.43
C ASN A 109 13.36 -2.59 16.19
N LYS A 110 13.20 -3.16 15.01
CA LYS A 110 13.26 -2.43 13.74
C LYS A 110 12.03 -2.80 12.90
N PHE A 111 11.30 -1.79 12.51
CA PHE A 111 10.04 -1.97 11.80
C PHE A 111 10.08 -1.29 10.44
N ILE A 112 9.59 -1.99 9.42
CA ILE A 112 9.40 -1.46 8.08
C ILE A 112 7.92 -1.55 7.76
N MET A 113 7.26 -0.41 7.61
CA MET A 113 5.92 -0.32 7.05
C MET A 113 6.04 -0.35 5.53
N LEU A 114 5.66 -1.45 4.90
CA LEU A 114 5.65 -1.59 3.44
C LEU A 114 4.27 -1.21 2.92
N VAL A 115 4.17 -0.01 2.39
CA VAL A 115 2.90 0.62 2.00
C VAL A 115 2.60 0.31 0.55
N ALA A 116 1.42 -0.24 0.28
CA ALA A 116 0.93 -0.47 -1.08
C ALA A 116 -0.29 0.36 -1.44
N HIS A 117 -0.88 1.07 -0.49
CA HIS A 117 -1.99 1.99 -0.69
C HIS A 117 -1.50 3.44 -0.63
N GLY A 118 -1.40 4.10 -1.78
CA GLY A 118 -0.79 5.44 -1.90
C GLY A 118 -1.62 6.58 -1.33
N ALA A 119 -2.91 6.38 -1.24
CA ALA A 119 -3.84 7.43 -0.79
C ALA A 119 -3.98 7.52 0.74
N ASP A 120 -3.53 6.52 1.49
CA ASP A 120 -3.54 6.57 2.96
C ASP A 120 -2.33 7.32 3.49
N SER A 121 -2.51 8.59 3.82
CA SER A 121 -1.46 9.42 4.44
C SER A 121 -1.38 9.27 5.97
N SER A 122 -2.25 8.48 6.60
CA SER A 122 -2.27 8.34 8.06
C SER A 122 -1.03 7.63 8.63
N PHE A 123 -0.32 6.82 7.83
CA PHE A 123 0.92 6.19 8.25
C PHE A 123 2.04 7.20 8.55
N ILE A 124 2.06 8.37 7.89
CA ILE A 124 3.11 9.37 8.09
C ILE A 124 3.11 9.90 9.53
N PRO A 125 2.00 10.45 10.08
CA PRO A 125 1.98 10.87 11.46
C PRO A 125 2.10 9.70 12.45
N ALA A 126 1.67 8.48 12.09
CA ALA A 126 1.89 7.30 12.91
C ALA A 126 3.39 6.99 13.06
N VAL A 127 4.17 7.03 11.98
CA VAL A 127 5.64 6.86 12.01
C VAL A 127 6.30 7.94 12.87
N HIS A 128 5.88 9.21 12.71
CA HIS A 128 6.42 10.30 13.52
C HIS A 128 6.13 10.10 15.01
N LYS A 129 4.90 9.74 15.37
CA LYS A 129 4.51 9.48 16.77
C LYS A 129 5.32 8.33 17.37
N LEU A 130 5.42 7.22 16.67
CA LEU A 130 6.22 6.07 17.08
C LEU A 130 7.71 6.44 17.27
N GLY A 131 8.26 7.24 16.36
CA GLY A 131 9.64 7.75 16.49
C GLY A 131 9.84 8.61 17.72
N MET A 132 8.88 9.47 18.09
CA MET A 132 8.93 10.27 19.33
C MET A 132 8.86 9.40 20.59
N GLU A 133 8.27 8.24 20.52
CA GLU A 133 8.20 7.25 21.60
C GLU A 133 9.43 6.31 21.64
N GLY A 134 10.37 6.48 20.70
CA GLY A 134 11.63 5.74 20.67
C GLY A 134 11.64 4.48 19.80
N TYR A 135 10.60 4.21 19.03
CA TYR A 135 10.58 3.08 18.09
C TYR A 135 11.37 3.42 16.82
N PHE A 136 12.14 2.45 16.32
CA PHE A 136 12.76 2.57 15.00
C PHE A 136 11.78 2.08 13.94
N VAL A 137 11.18 3.01 13.20
CA VAL A 137 10.19 2.71 12.17
C VAL A 137 10.56 3.43 10.88
N LEU A 138 10.58 2.68 9.77
CA LEU A 138 10.65 3.18 8.41
C LEU A 138 9.33 2.91 7.70
N ALA A 139 8.87 3.85 6.87
CA ALA A 139 7.81 3.58 5.90
C ALA A 139 8.36 3.76 4.48
N SER A 140 7.97 2.87 3.58
CA SER A 140 8.34 2.92 2.17
C SER A 140 7.19 2.41 1.33
N THR A 141 6.94 3.07 0.21
CA THR A 141 5.98 2.61 -0.79
C THR A 141 6.68 1.76 -1.85
N TRP A 142 5.98 0.77 -2.41
CA TRP A 142 6.57 -0.06 -3.45
C TRP A 142 6.85 0.72 -4.73
N TYR A 143 6.05 1.69 -5.05
CA TYR A 143 6.19 2.50 -6.25
C TYR A 143 7.35 3.51 -6.17
N ASP A 144 7.92 3.77 -5.00
CA ASP A 144 9.15 4.55 -4.89
C ASP A 144 10.32 3.89 -5.65
N PHE A 145 10.29 2.55 -5.77
CA PHE A 145 11.30 1.79 -6.51
C PHE A 145 11.08 1.76 -8.03
N LEU A 146 9.92 2.18 -8.52
CA LEU A 146 9.67 2.31 -9.97
C LEU A 146 10.49 3.45 -10.61
N ARG A 147 10.95 4.41 -9.82
CA ARG A 147 11.74 5.55 -10.30
C ARG A 147 13.01 5.14 -11.04
N ASP A 148 13.61 4.03 -10.64
CA ASP A 148 14.83 3.51 -11.25
C ASP A 148 14.55 2.74 -12.57
N ASN A 149 13.28 2.45 -12.84
CA ASN A 149 12.81 1.66 -13.99
C ASN A 149 11.77 2.43 -14.84
N LYS A 150 12.08 3.66 -15.20
CA LYS A 150 11.17 4.61 -15.88
C LYS A 150 10.54 4.12 -17.18
N ASN A 151 11.05 3.04 -17.78
CA ASN A 151 10.61 2.52 -19.08
C ASN A 151 9.74 1.26 -18.95
N VAL A 152 9.36 0.86 -17.75
CA VAL A 152 8.53 -0.34 -17.55
C VAL A 152 7.08 -0.04 -17.90
N LEU A 153 6.58 1.13 -17.48
CA LEU A 153 5.22 1.55 -17.72
C LEU A 153 5.11 2.41 -18.99
N GLU A 154 4.01 2.27 -19.72
CA GLU A 154 3.69 3.08 -20.90
C GLU A 154 2.97 4.37 -20.50
N ASP A 155 2.36 4.38 -19.31
CA ASP A 155 1.62 5.51 -18.78
C ASP A 155 1.99 5.78 -17.32
N PHE A 156 1.34 6.79 -16.75
CA PHE A 156 1.56 7.13 -15.35
C PHE A 156 0.88 6.16 -14.39
N MET A 157 1.47 6.02 -13.23
CA MET A 157 0.88 5.28 -12.12
C MET A 157 -0.06 6.18 -11.32
N TRP A 158 -1.30 5.68 -11.06
CA TRP A 158 -2.24 6.36 -10.17
C TRP A 158 -3.11 5.37 -9.39
N HIS A 159 -4.25 4.91 -9.97
CA HIS A 159 -5.19 4.03 -9.28
C HIS A 159 -5.86 3.03 -10.21
N ALA A 160 -5.83 1.77 -9.85
CA ALA A 160 -6.36 0.67 -10.67
C ALA A 160 -5.79 0.68 -12.10
N ASP A 161 -4.58 1.14 -12.24
CA ASP A 161 -3.89 1.49 -13.48
C ASP A 161 -3.03 0.34 -14.05
N GLU A 162 -2.17 0.69 -15.00
CA GLU A 162 -1.22 -0.25 -15.61
C GLU A 162 -0.29 -0.89 -14.59
N ALA A 163 0.25 -0.11 -13.64
CA ALA A 163 1.25 -0.59 -12.69
C ALA A 163 0.65 -1.54 -11.65
N GLU A 164 -0.44 -1.13 -11.03
CA GLU A 164 -1.13 -1.93 -10.01
C GLU A 164 -1.71 -3.21 -10.59
N THR A 165 -2.31 -3.11 -11.78
CA THR A 165 -2.87 -4.27 -12.49
C THR A 165 -1.77 -5.24 -12.94
N SER A 166 -0.62 -4.74 -13.44
CA SER A 166 0.51 -5.60 -13.83
C SER A 166 1.08 -6.34 -12.62
N MET A 167 1.23 -5.66 -11.49
CA MET A 167 1.65 -6.30 -10.25
C MET A 167 0.68 -7.39 -9.81
N ALA A 168 -0.63 -7.11 -9.83
CA ALA A 168 -1.65 -8.08 -9.48
C ALA A 168 -1.62 -9.31 -10.41
N LEU A 169 -1.48 -9.10 -11.72
CA LEU A 169 -1.31 -10.19 -12.71
C LEU A 169 -0.09 -11.06 -12.40
N SER A 170 1.01 -10.45 -12.00
CA SER A 170 2.26 -11.16 -11.68
C SER A 170 2.18 -11.94 -10.37
N LEU A 171 1.47 -11.44 -9.36
CA LEU A 171 1.45 -12.01 -8.01
C LEU A 171 0.28 -12.98 -7.75
N TYR A 172 -0.89 -12.67 -8.31
CA TYR A 172 -2.14 -13.43 -8.08
C TYR A 172 -3.13 -13.26 -9.26
N GLY A 173 -2.66 -13.44 -10.48
CA GLY A 173 -3.41 -13.17 -11.71
C GLY A 173 -4.78 -13.85 -11.83
N ASP A 174 -5.01 -14.96 -11.13
CA ASP A 174 -6.31 -15.66 -11.13
C ASP A 174 -7.46 -14.81 -10.53
N LEU A 175 -7.14 -13.74 -9.81
CA LEU A 175 -8.11 -12.79 -9.25
C LEU A 175 -8.32 -11.56 -10.14
N VAL A 176 -7.62 -11.46 -11.27
CA VAL A 176 -7.68 -10.30 -12.18
C VAL A 176 -8.47 -10.67 -13.44
N HIS A 177 -9.48 -9.89 -13.74
CA HIS A 177 -10.39 -10.08 -14.87
C HIS A 177 -10.12 -9.06 -15.98
N MET A 178 -9.06 -9.27 -16.76
CA MET A 178 -8.64 -8.34 -17.82
C MET A 178 -9.70 -8.09 -18.89
N ASP A 179 -10.62 -9.02 -19.08
CA ASP A 179 -11.79 -8.86 -19.97
C ASP A 179 -12.77 -7.78 -19.49
N LEU A 180 -12.69 -7.39 -18.22
CA LEU A 180 -13.47 -6.30 -17.62
C LEU A 180 -12.68 -5.00 -17.48
N ALA A 181 -11.39 -4.99 -17.81
CA ALA A 181 -10.55 -3.79 -17.65
C ALA A 181 -11.03 -2.65 -18.55
N ILE A 182 -11.16 -1.48 -17.96
CA ILE A 182 -11.49 -0.22 -18.66
C ILE A 182 -10.46 0.84 -18.31
N ASP A 183 -10.01 1.60 -19.30
CA ASP A 183 -9.21 2.77 -19.06
C ASP A 183 -10.10 3.88 -18.50
N GLY A 184 -9.59 4.59 -17.50
CA GLY A 184 -10.34 5.61 -16.78
C GLY A 184 -9.53 6.85 -16.48
N GLY A 185 -10.24 7.88 -16.07
CA GLY A 185 -9.70 9.15 -15.64
C GLY A 185 -10.83 9.93 -14.99
N GLY A 186 -10.56 11.13 -14.53
CA GLY A 186 -11.56 12.00 -13.93
C GLY A 186 -11.41 13.44 -14.40
N THR A 187 -12.47 14.23 -14.21
CA THR A 187 -12.44 15.66 -14.46
C THR A 187 -11.66 16.39 -13.36
N PRO A 188 -10.56 17.08 -13.68
CA PRO A 188 -9.81 17.84 -12.68
C PRO A 188 -10.64 18.96 -12.09
N LEU A 189 -10.66 19.07 -10.75
CA LEU A 189 -11.29 20.18 -10.03
C LEU A 189 -10.42 21.46 -10.04
N VAL A 190 -9.17 21.35 -10.51
CA VAL A 190 -8.25 22.47 -10.62
C VAL A 190 -7.78 22.65 -12.05
N ASP A 191 -7.34 23.86 -12.39
CA ASP A 191 -6.79 24.20 -13.70
C ASP A 191 -5.67 23.21 -14.09
N PRO A 192 -5.72 22.62 -15.30
CA PRO A 192 -4.72 21.65 -15.77
C PRO A 192 -3.26 22.15 -15.75
N LYS A 193 -3.02 23.47 -15.71
CA LYS A 193 -1.65 24.00 -15.54
C LYS A 193 -1.02 23.63 -14.19
N TRP A 194 -1.83 23.27 -13.21
CA TRP A 194 -1.42 22.80 -11.89
C TRP A 194 -1.34 21.27 -11.83
N LYS A 195 -1.31 20.62 -13.01
CA LYS A 195 -1.20 19.17 -13.07
C LYS A 195 -0.09 18.72 -12.17
N MET A 196 -0.47 17.84 -11.29
CA MET A 196 0.46 16.93 -10.70
C MET A 196 0.83 15.93 -11.80
N ALA A 197 2.05 16.01 -12.29
CA ALA A 197 2.52 14.99 -13.20
C ALA A 197 2.61 13.68 -12.42
N PRO A 198 1.92 12.64 -12.86
CA PRO A 198 2.05 11.32 -12.25
C PRO A 198 3.51 10.91 -12.26
N GLY A 199 3.98 10.27 -11.22
CA GLY A 199 5.37 9.87 -11.07
C GLY A 199 6.37 10.99 -10.69
N GLU A 200 6.12 12.24 -11.05
CA GLU A 200 6.94 13.38 -10.62
C GLU A 200 6.33 14.15 -9.44
N ALA A 201 5.03 14.03 -9.27
CA ALA A 201 4.25 14.90 -8.40
C ALA A 201 4.12 14.41 -6.96
N SER A 202 4.47 13.18 -6.67
CA SER A 202 4.36 12.63 -5.31
C SER A 202 5.10 13.46 -4.24
N HIS A 203 5.90 14.45 -4.66
CA HIS A 203 6.67 15.30 -3.76
C HIS A 203 6.46 16.80 -3.95
N ARG A 204 5.56 17.21 -4.86
CA ARG A 204 5.24 18.63 -5.06
C ARG A 204 3.83 18.92 -4.56
N TRP A 205 3.73 19.15 -3.29
CA TRP A 205 2.53 19.56 -2.60
C TRP A 205 2.19 21.01 -2.97
N GLN A 206 1.43 21.20 -4.02
CA GLN A 206 0.95 22.54 -4.38
C GLN A 206 -0.39 22.86 -3.76
N PHE A 207 -1.22 21.84 -3.55
CA PHE A 207 -2.52 21.98 -2.95
C PHE A 207 -2.81 20.85 -1.96
N TYR A 208 -3.50 21.18 -0.89
CA TYR A 208 -4.07 20.23 0.05
C TYR A 208 -5.58 20.35 -0.03
N GLY A 209 -6.25 19.31 -0.42
CA GLY A 209 -7.71 19.21 -0.45
C GLY A 209 -8.19 18.10 0.47
N ALA A 210 -9.51 17.98 0.60
CA ALA A 210 -10.15 16.90 1.35
C ALA A 210 -9.85 15.52 0.76
N GLU A 211 -9.51 15.46 -0.51
CA GLU A 211 -9.18 14.25 -1.28
C GLU A 211 -7.70 13.84 -1.15
N GLY A 212 -6.90 14.62 -0.43
CA GLY A 212 -5.46 14.44 -0.42
C GLY A 212 -4.79 14.98 -1.68
N THR A 213 -3.51 14.65 -1.87
CA THR A 213 -2.70 15.23 -2.95
C THR A 213 -3.01 14.70 -4.35
N PHE A 214 -3.65 13.56 -4.46
CA PHE A 214 -3.85 12.90 -5.74
C PHE A 214 -5.18 13.18 -6.39
N ALA A 215 -6.11 13.74 -5.65
CA ALA A 215 -7.49 13.61 -6.04
C ALA A 215 -8.23 14.92 -5.99
N LEU A 216 -7.73 15.85 -6.71
CA LEU A 216 -8.51 17.01 -7.10
C LEU A 216 -9.33 16.68 -8.36
N LEU A 217 -10.05 15.54 -8.28
CA LEU A 217 -10.91 15.02 -9.35
C LEU A 217 -12.37 15.04 -8.89
N GLU A 218 -13.28 15.21 -9.85
CA GLU A 218 -14.70 15.12 -9.60
C GLU A 218 -15.08 13.66 -9.28
N LYS A 219 -15.66 13.45 -8.10
CA LYS A 219 -15.94 12.10 -7.59
C LYS A 219 -16.92 11.32 -8.46
N ASP A 220 -17.97 11.99 -8.96
CA ASP A 220 -19.04 11.34 -9.69
C ASP A 220 -18.67 11.04 -11.16
N ASP A 221 -17.51 11.53 -11.61
CA ASP A 221 -16.98 11.36 -12.97
C ASP A 221 -15.96 10.20 -13.08
N LEU A 222 -15.74 9.47 -11.99
CA LEU A 222 -14.78 8.38 -11.97
C LEU A 222 -15.48 7.07 -12.38
N ASP A 223 -15.25 6.63 -13.61
CA ASP A 223 -15.72 5.34 -14.11
C ASP A 223 -15.16 4.20 -13.24
N TYR A 224 -15.99 3.67 -12.35
CA TYR A 224 -15.60 2.65 -11.36
C TYR A 224 -14.32 2.99 -10.60
N GLY A 225 -13.99 4.29 -10.45
CA GLY A 225 -12.83 4.78 -9.73
C GLY A 225 -11.47 4.56 -10.41
N VAL A 226 -11.43 4.07 -11.63
CA VAL A 226 -10.17 3.84 -12.37
C VAL A 226 -9.55 5.18 -12.77
N ILE A 227 -8.25 5.34 -12.51
CA ILE A 227 -7.46 6.50 -12.94
C ILE A 227 -6.18 6.00 -13.57
N GLY A 228 -6.19 5.81 -14.88
CA GLY A 228 -5.08 5.29 -15.67
C GLY A 228 -5.52 4.28 -16.70
N ASN A 229 -4.56 3.52 -17.24
CA ASN A 229 -4.77 2.63 -18.37
C ASN A 229 -4.47 1.16 -18.03
N PRO A 230 -5.32 0.47 -17.24
CA PRO A 230 -5.12 -0.94 -16.91
C PRO A 230 -5.12 -1.87 -18.13
N THR A 231 -5.73 -1.45 -19.26
CA THR A 231 -5.71 -2.27 -20.49
C THR A 231 -4.30 -2.48 -21.05
N LYS A 232 -3.32 -1.68 -20.62
CA LYS A 232 -1.89 -1.84 -20.96
C LYS A 232 -1.14 -2.78 -20.02
N ALA A 233 -1.77 -3.23 -18.97
CA ALA A 233 -1.12 -4.08 -17.98
C ALA A 233 -0.75 -5.45 -18.54
N THR A 234 0.41 -5.93 -18.15
CA THR A 234 0.88 -7.28 -18.46
C THR A 234 1.59 -7.90 -17.26
N LYS A 235 1.66 -9.23 -17.25
CA LYS A 235 2.33 -9.99 -16.19
C LYS A 235 3.85 -9.74 -16.16
N GLU A 236 4.43 -9.36 -17.29
CA GLU A 236 5.88 -9.18 -17.50
C GLU A 236 6.38 -7.83 -16.99
N LYS A 237 5.50 -6.84 -16.88
CA LYS A 237 5.78 -5.52 -16.32
C LYS A 237 5.85 -5.58 -14.82
#